data_e93090c8e92d5923768dd87304ae6d5e
#
_entry.id   e93090c8e92d5923768dd87304ae6d5e
#
_cell.length_a   1.000
_cell.length_b   1.000
_cell.length_c   1.000
_cell.angle_alpha   90.00
_cell.angle_beta   90.00
_cell.angle_gamma   90.00
#
_symmetry.space_group_name_H-M   'P 1'
#
loop_
_entity.id
_entity.type
_entity.pdbx_description
1 polymer ?
#
loop_
_entity_poly.entity_id
_entity_poly.type
_entity_poly.pdbx_seq_one_letter_code
_entity_poly.pdbx_strand_id
1 'polypeptide(L)'
;MISFDAPNANPDGTAANGINDSGEVVGAYVGHDGHFHAFLREGSTFITLDCPGALDTIAWGINSAGQIAGNCDEGTRHRGFLATRTPGEHR
;
A
#
# COMPACT_ATOMS: atom_id res chain seq x y z
N MET A 1 -16.30 -10.46 9.40
CA MET A 1 -15.37 -9.33 9.09
C MET A 1 -14.00 -9.61 9.63
N ILE A 2 -13.00 -9.31 8.85
CA ILE A 2 -11.61 -9.46 9.26
C ILE A 2 -11.01 -8.06 9.42
N SER A 3 -10.34 -7.82 10.52
CA SER A 3 -9.60 -6.58 10.71
C SER A 3 -8.13 -6.89 10.98
N PHE A 4 -7.27 -5.96 10.60
CA PHE A 4 -5.85 -6.12 10.77
C PHE A 4 -5.18 -4.76 10.87
N ASP A 5 -3.95 -4.76 11.38
CA ASP A 5 -3.10 -3.57 11.40
C ASP A 5 -1.78 -3.90 10.76
N ALA A 6 -1.25 -2.96 9.99
CA ALA A 6 0.07 -3.11 9.41
C ALA A 6 1.14 -3.10 10.50
N PRO A 7 2.20 -3.89 10.35
CA PRO A 7 3.33 -3.79 11.28
C PRO A 7 3.88 -2.37 11.22
N ASN A 8 4.35 -1.84 12.31
CA ASN A 8 4.93 -0.50 12.39
C ASN A 8 3.92 0.64 12.22
N ALA A 9 2.63 0.34 12.16
CA ALA A 9 1.61 1.38 12.07
C ALA A 9 1.31 1.90 13.47
N ASN A 10 0.85 3.16 13.53
CA ASN A 10 0.25 3.67 14.76
C ASN A 10 -1.04 2.91 15.01
N PRO A 11 -1.48 2.80 16.27
CA PRO A 11 -2.63 1.95 16.61
C PRO A 11 -3.89 2.18 15.79
N ASP A 12 -4.14 3.41 15.36
CA ASP A 12 -5.34 3.73 14.59
C ASP A 12 -5.04 4.13 13.16
N GLY A 13 -3.88 3.76 12.65
CA GLY A 13 -3.37 4.33 11.42
C GLY A 13 -3.42 3.46 10.17
N THR A 14 -4.15 2.35 10.18
CA THR A 14 -4.20 1.46 9.01
C THR A 14 -5.55 1.56 8.32
N ALA A 15 -5.53 1.78 7.00
CA ALA A 15 -6.74 1.84 6.20
C ALA A 15 -6.59 0.95 4.96
N ALA A 16 -7.55 0.05 4.76
CA ALA A 16 -7.61 -0.78 3.57
C ALA A 16 -8.46 -0.06 2.53
N ASN A 17 -7.92 0.15 1.34
CA ASN A 17 -8.60 0.91 0.30
C ASN A 17 -9.03 0.06 -0.89
N GLY A 18 -8.44 -1.11 -1.09
CA GLY A 18 -8.81 -1.97 -2.21
C GLY A 18 -8.49 -3.42 -1.94
N ILE A 19 -9.23 -4.29 -2.61
CA ILE A 19 -9.03 -5.74 -2.52
C ILE A 19 -9.32 -6.33 -3.89
N ASN A 20 -8.57 -7.35 -4.28
CA ASN A 20 -8.82 -8.06 -5.54
C ASN A 20 -9.38 -9.46 -5.29
N ASP A 21 -9.63 -10.19 -6.37
CA ASP A 21 -10.24 -11.53 -6.30
C ASP A 21 -9.36 -12.54 -5.60
N SER A 22 -8.07 -12.31 -5.55
CA SER A 22 -7.13 -13.21 -4.87
C SER A 22 -7.03 -12.93 -3.38
N GLY A 23 -7.77 -11.95 -2.88
CA GLY A 23 -7.72 -11.59 -1.46
C GLY A 23 -6.55 -10.69 -1.10
N GLU A 24 -5.85 -10.16 -2.11
CA GLU A 24 -4.78 -9.19 -1.85
C GLU A 24 -5.39 -7.85 -1.51
N VAL A 25 -4.88 -7.20 -0.47
CA VAL A 25 -5.42 -5.95 0.05
C VAL A 25 -4.35 -4.87 -0.04
N VAL A 26 -4.73 -3.69 -0.51
CA VAL A 26 -3.84 -2.54 -0.54
C VAL A 26 -4.46 -1.38 0.21
N GLY A 27 -3.61 -0.50 0.70
CA GLY A 27 -4.05 0.67 1.41
C GLY A 27 -2.86 1.47 1.90
N ALA A 28 -3.04 2.14 3.03
CA ALA A 28 -1.99 2.94 3.62
C ALA A 28 -2.04 2.83 5.14
N TYR A 29 -0.91 3.06 5.75
CA TYR A 29 -0.83 3.17 7.21
C TYR A 29 0.01 4.38 7.57
N VAL A 30 -0.25 4.94 8.75
CA VAL A 30 0.58 6.02 9.29
C VAL A 30 1.69 5.36 10.10
N GLY A 31 2.92 5.58 9.69
CA GLY A 31 4.07 5.03 10.39
C GLY A 31 4.43 5.85 11.62
N HIS A 32 5.44 5.41 12.34
CA HIS A 32 5.93 6.13 13.52
C HIS A 32 6.57 7.46 13.17
N ASP A 33 6.86 7.69 11.88
CA ASP A 33 7.36 8.96 11.38
C ASP A 33 6.25 9.99 11.12
N GLY A 34 4.99 9.60 11.30
CA GLY A 34 3.85 10.47 11.07
C GLY A 34 3.41 10.58 9.62
N HIS A 35 4.01 9.80 8.73
CA HIS A 35 3.70 9.84 7.30
C HIS A 35 2.97 8.59 6.86
N PHE A 36 2.21 8.71 5.75
CA PHE A 36 1.52 7.59 5.16
C PHE A 36 2.47 6.73 4.33
N HIS A 37 2.32 5.43 4.49
CA HIS A 37 3.07 4.43 3.71
C HIS A 37 2.07 3.49 3.08
N ALA A 38 2.22 3.23 1.79
CA ALA A 38 1.34 2.28 1.11
C ALA A 38 1.75 0.86 1.47
N PHE A 39 0.79 -0.06 1.43
CA PHE A 39 1.08 -1.46 1.71
C PHE A 39 0.30 -2.38 0.78
N LEU A 40 0.85 -3.56 0.61
CA LEU A 40 0.17 -4.71 0.02
C LEU A 40 0.17 -5.82 1.04
N ARG A 41 -0.98 -6.40 1.31
CA ARG A 41 -1.08 -7.56 2.18
C ARG A 41 -1.45 -8.77 1.36
N GLU A 42 -0.63 -9.82 1.45
CA GLU A 42 -0.90 -11.11 0.82
C GLU A 42 -0.89 -12.16 1.90
N GLY A 43 -2.07 -12.67 2.25
CA GLY A 43 -2.16 -13.60 3.37
C GLY A 43 -1.71 -12.93 4.66
N SER A 44 -0.65 -13.43 5.27
CA SER A 44 -0.09 -12.85 6.49
C SER A 44 1.14 -11.98 6.21
N THR A 45 1.46 -11.74 4.94
CA THR A 45 2.64 -10.97 4.55
C THR A 45 2.25 -9.54 4.23
N PHE A 46 2.99 -8.57 4.82
CA PHE A 46 2.85 -7.16 4.51
C PHE A 46 4.07 -6.70 3.74
N ILE A 47 3.83 -5.96 2.66
CA ILE A 47 4.89 -5.36 1.85
C ILE A 47 4.64 -3.87 1.83
N THR A 48 5.65 -3.08 2.20
CA THR A 48 5.54 -1.62 2.14
C THR A 48 5.89 -1.15 0.73
N LEU A 49 5.06 -0.27 0.19
CA LEU A 49 5.19 0.22 -1.17
C LEU A 49 5.36 1.72 -1.14
N ASP A 50 6.57 2.19 -0.93
CA ASP A 50 6.83 3.62 -0.90
C ASP A 50 7.47 4.09 -2.20
N CYS A 51 6.99 5.23 -2.71
CA CYS A 51 7.66 5.86 -3.84
C CYS A 51 8.98 6.43 -3.36
N PRO A 52 10.06 6.25 -4.12
CA PRO A 52 11.34 6.83 -3.73
C PRO A 52 11.24 8.34 -3.58
N GLY A 53 11.71 8.86 -2.45
CA GLY A 53 11.72 10.28 -2.19
C GLY A 53 10.40 10.88 -1.77
N ALA A 54 9.34 10.11 -1.67
CA ALA A 54 8.04 10.63 -1.27
C ALA A 54 7.95 10.75 0.24
N LEU A 55 7.17 11.75 0.69
CA LEU A 55 6.83 11.90 2.10
C LEU A 55 5.68 10.97 2.47
N ASP A 56 4.68 10.90 1.59
CA ASP A 56 3.50 10.07 1.82
C ASP A 56 3.20 9.25 0.58
N THR A 57 2.79 8.00 0.78
CA THR A 57 2.39 7.11 -0.30
C THR A 57 1.11 6.41 0.11
N ILE A 58 0.11 6.44 -0.78
CA ILE A 58 -1.18 5.82 -0.51
C ILE A 58 -1.56 4.95 -1.70
N ALA A 59 -1.88 3.69 -1.47
CA ALA A 59 -2.41 2.82 -2.50
C ALA A 59 -3.93 2.88 -2.46
N TRP A 60 -4.56 3.11 -3.60
CA TRP A 60 -6.01 3.27 -3.68
C TRP A 60 -6.74 2.05 -4.21
N GLY A 61 -6.11 1.28 -5.07
CA GLY A 61 -6.77 0.13 -5.64
C GLY A 61 -5.83 -0.90 -6.21
N ILE A 62 -6.35 -2.11 -6.40
CA ILE A 62 -5.61 -3.23 -6.96
C ILE A 62 -6.57 -4.01 -7.86
N ASN A 63 -6.09 -4.45 -9.02
CA ASN A 63 -6.91 -5.25 -9.94
C ASN A 63 -6.56 -6.74 -9.82
N SER A 64 -7.24 -7.57 -10.60
CA SER A 64 -7.06 -9.02 -10.53
C SER A 64 -5.69 -9.45 -11.04
N ALA A 65 -5.01 -8.62 -11.82
CA ALA A 65 -3.65 -8.91 -12.26
C ALA A 65 -2.61 -8.50 -11.23
N GLY A 66 -3.02 -7.92 -10.11
CA GLY A 66 -2.10 -7.48 -9.08
C GLY A 66 -1.49 -6.12 -9.32
N GLN A 67 -2.01 -5.35 -10.27
CA GLN A 67 -1.54 -3.99 -10.51
C GLN A 67 -2.15 -3.05 -9.49
N ILE A 68 -1.33 -2.20 -8.90
CA ILE A 68 -1.72 -1.32 -7.80
C ILE A 68 -1.59 0.12 -8.25
N ALA A 69 -2.67 0.89 -8.06
CA ALA A 69 -2.67 2.32 -8.37
C ALA A 69 -2.73 3.12 -7.09
N GLY A 70 -2.01 4.22 -7.05
CA GLY A 70 -1.98 5.07 -5.87
C GLY A 70 -1.38 6.44 -6.15
N ASN A 71 -1.07 7.15 -5.08
CA ASN A 71 -0.50 8.49 -5.13
C ASN A 71 0.75 8.57 -4.28
N CYS A 72 1.70 9.39 -4.75
CA CYS A 72 2.89 9.76 -3.99
C CYS A 72 2.88 11.26 -3.78
N ASP A 73 3.20 11.70 -2.58
CA ASP A 73 3.27 13.10 -2.23
C ASP A 73 4.70 13.44 -1.83
N GLU A 74 5.31 14.36 -2.56
CA GLU A 74 6.68 14.80 -2.30
C GLU A 74 6.73 16.17 -1.61
N GLY A 75 5.59 16.62 -1.10
CA GLY A 75 5.49 17.93 -0.46
C GLY A 75 5.03 19.00 -1.43
N THR A 76 5.80 19.26 -2.46
CA THR A 76 5.45 20.25 -3.49
C THR A 76 4.81 19.64 -4.71
N ARG A 77 4.82 18.31 -4.83
CA ARG A 77 4.31 17.60 -6.01
C ARG A 77 3.49 16.41 -5.57
N HIS A 78 2.40 16.20 -6.28
CA HIS A 78 1.57 15.00 -6.11
C HIS A 78 1.63 14.22 -7.41
N ARG A 79 1.96 12.94 -7.32
CA ARG A 79 2.06 12.10 -8.50
C ARG A 79 1.27 10.82 -8.29
N GLY A 80 0.63 10.35 -9.36
CA GLY A 80 0.06 9.02 -9.37
C GLY A 80 1.15 7.99 -9.63
N PHE A 81 0.95 6.77 -9.17
CA PHE A 81 1.84 5.67 -9.48
C PHE A 81 1.05 4.43 -9.88
N LEU A 82 1.71 3.58 -10.64
CA LEU A 82 1.20 2.26 -10.96
C LEU A 82 2.31 1.27 -10.64
N ALA A 83 2.03 0.37 -9.71
CA ALA A 83 2.96 -0.70 -9.36
C ALA A 83 2.50 -1.98 -10.01
N THR A 84 3.38 -2.63 -10.74
CA THR A 84 3.06 -3.85 -11.47
C THR A 84 3.97 -4.97 -11.00
N ARG A 85 3.39 -6.12 -10.73
CA ARG A 85 4.18 -7.30 -10.40
C ARG A 85 4.25 -8.19 -11.62
N THR A 86 5.46 -8.61 -11.95
CA THR A 86 5.68 -9.53 -13.06
C THR A 86 5.55 -10.95 -12.55
N PRO A 87 4.76 -11.81 -13.23
CA PRO A 87 4.70 -13.20 -12.83
C PRO A 87 6.10 -13.80 -12.75
N GLY A 88 6.38 -14.45 -11.66
CA GLY A 88 7.67 -15.06 -11.43
C GLY A 88 8.65 -14.22 -10.63
N GLU A 89 8.35 -12.96 -10.35
CA GLU A 89 9.23 -12.12 -9.54
C GLU A 89 8.93 -12.22 -8.05
N HIS A 90 7.75 -12.62 -7.72
CA HIS A 90 7.33 -12.72 -6.33
C HIS A 90 7.60 -14.10 -5.80
N ARG A 91 8.74 -14.31 -5.33
CA ARG A 91 9.11 -15.63 -4.83
C ARG A 91 9.33 -15.63 -3.37
#